data_ad7566812b62748b42147c9dd36d55d1
#
_entry.id   ad7566812b62748b42147c9dd36d55d1
#
_cell.length_a   1.000
_cell.length_b   1.000
_cell.length_c   1.000
_cell.angle_alpha   90.00
_cell.angle_beta   90.00
_cell.angle_gamma   90.00
#
_symmetry.space_group_name_H-M   'P 1'
#
loop_
_entity.id
_entity.type
_entity.pdbx_description
1 polymer ?
#
loop_
_entity_poly.entity_id
_entity_poly.type
_entity_poly.pdbx_seq_one_letter_code
_entity_poly.pdbx_strand_id
1 'polypeptide(L)'
;MPLVNTTEMFRKAYAGGYAVGAFNVNNMEIVQGITEACGELKSPVILQVSAGARKYANHTYLTKLVEAAVIENPDIPIALHLDHGPSFELCKACVDGGFTSVMFDGSSKPYEENVAEARKVAEYAHKYNVTVEAELGQLAGIEDAVHVKEEDALFTDPGQVEDFVKRTGVDSLAIAIGTSHGAYKFKPGQKPQLRFDILEEVSKRLPGFPIVLHGASSVIPEFVKTINQYGGNMPDAIGIPEEMLKKAAKMAVCKINIDSDLRLAMTASVRKYLAENPAHFDPRQYLGPARTAIKD
;
A
#
# COMPACT_ATOMS: atom_id res chain seq x y z
N MET A 1 5.36 3.05 -21.64
CA MET A 1 6.70 3.15 -20.99
C MET A 1 7.04 1.83 -20.32
N PRO A 2 8.31 1.45 -20.10
CA PRO A 2 8.63 0.31 -19.24
C PRO A 2 8.22 0.61 -17.79
N LEU A 3 8.19 -0.41 -16.93
CA LEU A 3 8.10 -0.23 -15.48
C LEU A 3 9.19 0.74 -14.99
N VAL A 4 8.85 1.59 -14.05
CA VAL A 4 9.77 2.56 -13.44
C VAL A 4 9.95 2.27 -11.95
N ASN A 5 11.06 2.69 -11.35
CA ASN A 5 11.21 2.71 -9.90
C ASN A 5 10.53 3.94 -9.29
N THR A 6 10.51 4.06 -7.98
CA THR A 6 9.74 5.10 -7.28
C THR A 6 10.47 6.45 -7.18
N THR A 7 11.75 6.55 -7.55
CA THR A 7 12.57 7.75 -7.34
C THR A 7 11.93 9.02 -7.89
N GLU A 8 11.62 9.06 -9.20
CA GLU A 8 11.04 10.24 -9.82
C GLU A 8 9.58 10.49 -9.39
N MET A 9 8.83 9.42 -9.10
CA MET A 9 7.47 9.53 -8.55
C MET A 9 7.50 10.26 -7.22
N PHE A 10 8.36 9.85 -6.29
CA PHE A 10 8.46 10.43 -4.96
C PHE A 10 9.06 11.83 -4.97
N ARG A 11 10.06 12.09 -5.83
CA ARG A 11 10.59 13.44 -5.99
C ARG A 11 9.52 14.44 -6.42
N LYS A 12 8.67 14.05 -7.39
CA LYS A 12 7.56 14.90 -7.86
C LYS A 12 6.45 15.02 -6.81
N ALA A 13 6.13 13.92 -6.11
CA ALA A 13 5.13 13.89 -5.05
C ALA A 13 5.52 14.84 -3.91
N TYR A 14 6.76 14.74 -3.44
CA TYR A 14 7.30 15.61 -2.39
C TYR A 14 7.23 17.09 -2.79
N ALA A 15 7.75 17.43 -3.98
CA ALA A 15 7.75 18.80 -4.48
C ALA A 15 6.35 19.37 -4.72
N GLY A 16 5.40 18.50 -5.12
CA GLY A 16 4.01 18.86 -5.41
C GLY A 16 3.08 18.81 -4.19
N GLY A 17 3.52 18.30 -3.06
CA GLY A 17 2.68 18.15 -1.86
C GLY A 17 1.52 17.17 -2.06
N TYR A 18 1.74 16.09 -2.82
CA TYR A 18 0.77 15.01 -3.02
C TYR A 18 1.41 13.64 -2.75
N ALA A 19 0.60 12.61 -2.60
CA ALA A 19 1.07 11.23 -2.47
C ALA A 19 0.64 10.38 -3.67
N VAL A 20 1.50 9.44 -4.07
CA VAL A 20 1.17 8.42 -5.06
C VAL A 20 0.42 7.29 -4.37
N GLY A 21 -0.71 6.87 -4.96
CA GLY A 21 -1.43 5.70 -4.48
C GLY A 21 -0.65 4.42 -4.76
N ALA A 22 -0.48 3.60 -3.73
CA ALA A 22 0.09 2.27 -3.82
C ALA A 22 -1.00 1.25 -3.50
N PHE A 23 -1.42 0.52 -4.52
CA PHE A 23 -2.60 -0.33 -4.48
C PHE A 23 -2.22 -1.80 -4.50
N ASN A 24 -2.72 -2.58 -3.52
CA ASN A 24 -2.50 -4.01 -3.45
C ASN A 24 -3.28 -4.74 -4.55
N VAL A 25 -2.59 -5.56 -5.34
CA VAL A 25 -3.15 -6.31 -6.45
C VAL A 25 -3.00 -7.81 -6.26
N ASN A 26 -4.05 -8.57 -6.56
CA ASN A 26 -4.04 -10.02 -6.46
C ASN A 26 -4.85 -10.73 -7.56
N ASN A 27 -5.55 -10.00 -8.43
CA ASN A 27 -6.28 -10.53 -9.57
C ASN A 27 -6.38 -9.52 -10.73
N MET A 28 -6.93 -9.95 -11.86
CA MET A 28 -7.02 -9.16 -13.08
C MET A 28 -7.94 -7.93 -12.91
N GLU A 29 -9.11 -8.10 -12.32
CA GLU A 29 -10.13 -7.05 -12.21
C GLU A 29 -9.65 -5.88 -11.36
N ILE A 30 -8.90 -6.17 -10.26
CA ILE A 30 -8.28 -5.14 -9.42
C ILE A 30 -7.23 -4.38 -10.23
N VAL A 31 -6.32 -5.07 -10.92
CA VAL A 31 -5.29 -4.42 -11.76
C VAL A 31 -5.94 -3.52 -12.81
N GLN A 32 -6.96 -4.02 -13.52
CA GLN A 32 -7.66 -3.26 -14.56
C GLN A 32 -8.39 -2.04 -13.99
N GLY A 33 -9.17 -2.19 -12.91
CA GLY A 33 -9.89 -1.06 -12.30
C GLY A 33 -8.95 0.07 -11.88
N ILE A 34 -7.85 -0.27 -11.19
CA ILE A 34 -6.85 0.71 -10.76
C ILE A 34 -6.21 1.41 -11.96
N THR A 35 -5.73 0.65 -12.93
CA THR A 35 -4.95 1.22 -14.04
C THR A 35 -5.80 1.99 -15.04
N GLU A 36 -7.08 1.65 -15.20
CA GLU A 36 -8.06 2.45 -15.94
C GLU A 36 -8.28 3.82 -15.29
N ALA A 37 -8.52 3.85 -13.97
CA ALA A 37 -8.67 5.11 -13.25
C ALA A 37 -7.41 5.98 -13.36
N CYS A 38 -6.24 5.39 -13.14
CA CYS A 38 -4.97 6.11 -13.22
C CYS A 38 -4.66 6.60 -14.64
N GLY A 39 -5.00 5.82 -15.68
CA GLY A 39 -4.85 6.21 -17.08
C GLY A 39 -5.73 7.40 -17.46
N GLU A 40 -6.99 7.40 -17.05
CA GLU A 40 -7.93 8.51 -17.27
C GLU A 40 -7.49 9.79 -16.57
N LEU A 41 -6.98 9.66 -15.34
CA LEU A 41 -6.49 10.78 -14.54
C LEU A 41 -5.05 11.20 -14.88
N LYS A 42 -4.36 10.45 -15.74
CA LYS A 42 -2.92 10.61 -16.03
C LYS A 42 -2.06 10.63 -14.77
N SER A 43 -2.42 9.79 -13.81
CA SER A 43 -1.77 9.68 -12.51
C SER A 43 -0.71 8.58 -12.51
N PRO A 44 0.48 8.79 -11.93
CA PRO A 44 1.40 7.71 -11.64
C PRO A 44 0.78 6.74 -10.63
N VAL A 45 1.17 5.47 -10.67
CA VAL A 45 0.63 4.44 -9.78
C VAL A 45 1.70 3.44 -9.34
N ILE A 46 1.57 2.95 -8.12
CA ILE A 46 2.35 1.82 -7.59
C ILE A 46 1.39 0.63 -7.46
N LEU A 47 1.64 -0.42 -8.25
CA LEU A 47 0.96 -1.71 -8.09
C LEU A 47 1.80 -2.53 -7.13
N GLN A 48 1.26 -2.82 -5.95
CA GLN A 48 2.01 -3.52 -4.92
C GLN A 48 1.48 -4.93 -4.67
N VAL A 49 2.40 -5.83 -4.36
CA VAL A 49 2.15 -7.26 -4.21
C VAL A 49 2.74 -7.73 -2.89
N SER A 50 1.89 -8.20 -1.99
CA SER A 50 2.31 -8.82 -0.73
C SER A 50 2.79 -10.26 -0.91
N ALA A 51 3.42 -10.81 0.12
CA ALA A 51 3.78 -12.23 0.17
C ALA A 51 2.55 -13.15 0.01
N GLY A 52 1.41 -12.76 0.60
CA GLY A 52 0.14 -13.48 0.49
C GLY A 52 -0.43 -13.44 -0.92
N ALA A 53 -0.44 -12.30 -1.58
CA ALA A 53 -0.86 -12.17 -2.97
C ALA A 53 0.00 -13.03 -3.91
N ARG A 54 1.34 -13.06 -3.70
CA ARG A 54 2.25 -13.94 -4.45
C ARG A 54 1.97 -15.42 -4.23
N LYS A 55 1.60 -15.82 -3.02
CA LYS A 55 1.21 -17.20 -2.72
C LYS A 55 -0.13 -17.57 -3.37
N TYR A 56 -1.08 -16.63 -3.39
CA TYR A 56 -2.41 -16.83 -3.97
C TYR A 56 -2.39 -16.91 -5.49
N ALA A 57 -1.87 -15.90 -6.16
CA ALA A 57 -1.95 -15.75 -7.62
C ALA A 57 -0.69 -16.21 -8.37
N ASN A 58 0.39 -16.55 -7.66
CA ASN A 58 1.71 -16.86 -8.20
C ASN A 58 2.43 -15.63 -8.80
N HIS A 59 3.75 -15.61 -8.62
CA HIS A 59 4.64 -14.52 -9.08
C HIS A 59 4.49 -14.24 -10.59
N THR A 60 4.51 -15.29 -11.41
CA THR A 60 4.46 -15.15 -12.88
C THR A 60 3.15 -14.55 -13.35
N TYR A 61 2.00 -14.96 -12.80
CA TYR A 61 0.72 -14.36 -13.17
C TYR A 61 0.65 -12.89 -12.81
N LEU A 62 1.09 -12.52 -11.59
CA LEU A 62 1.07 -11.13 -11.14
C LEU A 62 1.98 -10.23 -11.98
N THR A 63 3.21 -10.67 -12.26
CA THR A 63 4.12 -9.89 -13.11
C THR A 63 3.57 -9.72 -14.53
N LYS A 64 2.94 -10.76 -15.10
CA LYS A 64 2.32 -10.66 -16.43
C LYS A 64 1.07 -9.78 -16.45
N LEU A 65 0.27 -9.76 -15.40
CA LEU A 65 -0.84 -8.82 -15.27
C LEU A 65 -0.33 -7.37 -15.20
N VAL A 66 0.74 -7.12 -14.46
CA VAL A 66 1.36 -5.78 -14.39
C VAL A 66 2.02 -5.40 -15.71
N GLU A 67 2.70 -6.32 -16.42
CA GLU A 67 3.21 -6.08 -17.76
C GLU A 67 2.09 -5.71 -18.73
N ALA A 68 0.95 -6.40 -18.70
CA ALA A 68 -0.23 -6.06 -19.49
C ALA A 68 -0.74 -4.66 -19.15
N ALA A 69 -0.83 -4.31 -17.87
CA ALA A 69 -1.23 -2.98 -17.42
C ALA A 69 -0.32 -1.87 -17.98
N VAL A 70 1.00 -2.11 -18.03
CA VAL A 70 1.98 -1.18 -18.62
C VAL A 70 1.78 -1.01 -20.12
N ILE A 71 1.48 -2.08 -20.83
CA ILE A 71 1.22 -2.05 -22.29
C ILE A 71 -0.05 -1.25 -22.59
N GLU A 72 -1.11 -1.46 -21.83
CA GLU A 72 -2.40 -0.79 -22.02
C GLU A 72 -2.38 0.67 -21.58
N ASN A 73 -1.43 1.07 -20.70
CA ASN A 73 -1.33 2.42 -20.14
C ASN A 73 0.07 3.02 -20.36
N PRO A 74 0.50 3.24 -21.61
CA PRO A 74 1.88 3.67 -21.94
C PRO A 74 2.20 5.10 -21.47
N ASP A 75 1.18 5.90 -21.15
CA ASP A 75 1.32 7.32 -20.84
C ASP A 75 1.50 7.64 -19.35
N ILE A 76 1.32 6.64 -18.48
CA ILE A 76 1.49 6.82 -17.04
C ILE A 76 2.67 6.01 -16.48
N PRO A 77 3.41 6.55 -15.50
CA PRO A 77 4.44 5.79 -14.79
C PRO A 77 3.81 4.73 -13.90
N ILE A 78 4.23 3.47 -14.03
CA ILE A 78 3.79 2.34 -13.20
C ILE A 78 5.02 1.73 -12.54
N ALA A 79 5.01 1.57 -11.21
CA ALA A 79 6.00 0.81 -10.46
C ALA A 79 5.38 -0.51 -9.96
N LEU A 80 6.17 -1.59 -9.98
CA LEU A 80 5.83 -2.86 -9.35
C LEU A 80 6.61 -2.98 -8.04
N HIS A 81 5.89 -3.08 -6.93
CA HIS A 81 6.44 -3.01 -5.58
C HIS A 81 6.13 -4.26 -4.75
N LEU A 82 7.12 -4.77 -4.01
CA LEU A 82 6.90 -5.76 -2.95
C LEU A 82 6.45 -5.04 -1.69
N ASP A 83 5.28 -5.39 -1.19
CA ASP A 83 4.70 -4.87 0.04
C ASP A 83 5.01 -5.83 1.21
N HIS A 84 5.48 -5.30 2.35
CA HIS A 84 5.86 -6.05 3.56
C HIS A 84 6.72 -7.29 3.31
N GLY A 85 7.88 -7.12 2.74
CA GLY A 85 8.87 -8.20 2.56
C GLY A 85 9.51 -8.62 3.90
N PRO A 86 9.22 -9.83 4.43
CA PRO A 86 9.67 -10.25 5.76
C PRO A 86 11.13 -10.70 5.82
N SER A 87 11.81 -10.83 4.68
CA SER A 87 13.18 -11.31 4.62
C SER A 87 13.95 -10.80 3.41
N PHE A 88 15.28 -10.79 3.53
CA PHE A 88 16.18 -10.50 2.42
C PHE A 88 15.93 -11.42 1.22
N GLU A 89 15.71 -12.70 1.45
CA GLU A 89 15.51 -13.72 0.40
C GLU A 89 14.28 -13.41 -0.44
N LEU A 90 13.17 -12.94 0.18
CA LEU A 90 11.98 -12.57 -0.55
C LEU A 90 12.17 -11.27 -1.33
N CYS A 91 12.78 -10.25 -0.72
CA CYS A 91 13.14 -9.01 -1.40
C CYS A 91 14.03 -9.28 -2.61
N LYS A 92 15.09 -10.09 -2.42
CA LYS A 92 15.97 -10.54 -3.50
C LYS A 92 15.22 -11.25 -4.62
N ALA A 93 14.34 -12.19 -4.29
CA ALA A 93 13.55 -12.92 -5.28
C ALA A 93 12.61 -12.01 -6.07
N CYS A 94 12.11 -10.93 -5.47
CA CYS A 94 11.30 -9.92 -6.16
C CYS A 94 12.16 -9.04 -7.08
N VAL A 95 13.32 -8.59 -6.63
CA VAL A 95 14.29 -7.85 -7.46
C VAL A 95 14.67 -8.69 -8.69
N ASP A 96 15.09 -9.94 -8.49
CA ASP A 96 15.45 -10.87 -9.57
C ASP A 96 14.27 -11.17 -10.50
N GLY A 97 13.05 -11.09 -9.98
CA GLY A 97 11.80 -11.32 -10.70
C GLY A 97 11.22 -10.09 -11.40
N GLY A 98 11.95 -8.97 -11.48
CA GLY A 98 11.59 -7.79 -12.26
C GLY A 98 10.76 -6.74 -11.50
N PHE A 99 10.70 -6.81 -10.17
CA PHE A 99 10.14 -5.72 -9.38
C PHE A 99 11.04 -4.48 -9.45
N THR A 100 10.43 -3.31 -9.50
CA THR A 100 11.15 -2.03 -9.61
C THR A 100 11.26 -1.31 -8.27
N SER A 101 10.59 -1.82 -7.24
CA SER A 101 10.64 -1.34 -5.86
C SER A 101 10.35 -2.51 -4.90
N VAL A 102 10.98 -2.54 -3.75
CA VAL A 102 10.73 -3.54 -2.70
C VAL A 102 10.72 -2.88 -1.33
N MET A 103 9.84 -3.37 -0.44
CA MET A 103 9.87 -3.03 0.96
C MET A 103 10.45 -4.19 1.77
N PHE A 104 11.40 -3.88 2.64
CA PHE A 104 11.81 -4.77 3.72
C PHE A 104 11.15 -4.31 5.02
N ASP A 105 10.33 -5.17 5.60
CA ASP A 105 9.67 -4.93 6.87
C ASP A 105 10.41 -5.63 8.01
N GLY A 106 11.24 -4.85 8.70
CA GLY A 106 11.93 -5.25 9.91
C GLY A 106 11.35 -4.61 11.19
N SER A 107 10.14 -4.06 11.13
CA SER A 107 9.52 -3.30 12.24
C SER A 107 9.33 -4.12 13.53
N SER A 108 9.17 -5.42 13.41
CA SER A 108 9.07 -6.37 14.54
C SER A 108 10.41 -6.79 15.13
N LYS A 109 11.53 -6.40 14.51
CA LYS A 109 12.89 -6.78 14.92
C LYS A 109 13.52 -5.73 15.84
N PRO A 110 14.53 -6.09 16.63
CA PRO A 110 15.38 -5.11 17.30
C PRO A 110 15.96 -4.10 16.30
N TYR A 111 16.11 -2.84 16.70
CA TYR A 111 16.54 -1.74 15.84
C TYR A 111 17.81 -2.07 15.02
N GLU A 112 18.85 -2.59 15.68
CA GLU A 112 20.13 -2.92 15.02
C GLU A 112 20.00 -4.06 13.98
N GLU A 113 19.09 -5.00 14.21
CA GLU A 113 18.80 -6.07 13.26
C GLU A 113 18.01 -5.51 12.06
N ASN A 114 17.01 -4.65 12.31
CA ASN A 114 16.29 -3.95 11.25
C ASN A 114 17.26 -3.14 10.37
N VAL A 115 18.16 -2.36 10.96
CA VAL A 115 19.18 -1.61 10.24
C VAL A 115 20.06 -2.52 9.39
N ALA A 116 20.57 -3.62 9.96
CA ALA A 116 21.48 -4.52 9.26
C ALA A 116 20.80 -5.21 8.05
N GLU A 117 19.58 -5.71 8.23
CA GLU A 117 18.84 -6.39 7.16
C GLU A 117 18.33 -5.41 6.10
N ALA A 118 17.78 -4.23 6.48
CA ALA A 118 17.36 -3.20 5.54
C ALA A 118 18.53 -2.73 4.67
N ARG A 119 19.70 -2.50 5.26
CA ARG A 119 20.93 -2.17 4.53
C ARG A 119 21.31 -3.25 3.52
N LYS A 120 21.29 -4.52 3.91
CA LYS A 120 21.59 -5.65 3.03
C LYS A 120 20.65 -5.70 1.83
N VAL A 121 19.34 -5.41 2.03
CA VAL A 121 18.37 -5.32 0.95
C VAL A 121 18.68 -4.13 0.03
N ALA A 122 18.97 -2.94 0.59
CA ALA A 122 19.30 -1.74 -0.18
C ALA A 122 20.56 -1.95 -1.03
N GLU A 123 21.63 -2.48 -0.44
CA GLU A 123 22.89 -2.78 -1.16
C GLU A 123 22.71 -3.77 -2.31
N TYR A 124 21.76 -4.72 -2.18
CA TYR A 124 21.41 -5.64 -3.25
C TYR A 124 20.57 -4.99 -4.34
N ALA A 125 19.44 -4.38 -3.96
CA ALA A 125 18.45 -3.83 -4.88
C ALA A 125 19.01 -2.69 -5.75
N HIS A 126 19.84 -1.81 -5.18
CA HIS A 126 20.43 -0.69 -5.89
C HIS A 126 21.35 -1.11 -7.05
N LYS A 127 21.94 -2.31 -7.01
CA LYS A 127 22.73 -2.85 -8.16
C LYS A 127 21.88 -3.05 -9.41
N TYR A 128 20.56 -3.18 -9.23
CA TYR A 128 19.60 -3.41 -10.30
C TYR A 128 18.70 -2.20 -10.55
N ASN A 129 19.00 -1.03 -9.97
CA ASN A 129 18.18 0.19 -10.06
C ASN A 129 16.78 0.01 -9.48
N VAL A 130 16.64 -0.80 -8.43
CA VAL A 130 15.39 -1.05 -7.69
C VAL A 130 15.43 -0.25 -6.40
N THR A 131 14.36 0.51 -6.12
CA THR A 131 14.23 1.30 -4.90
C THR A 131 13.81 0.45 -3.71
N VAL A 132 14.23 0.86 -2.51
CA VAL A 132 13.95 0.15 -1.26
C VAL A 132 13.21 1.03 -0.28
N GLU A 133 12.13 0.50 0.26
CA GLU A 133 11.38 1.03 1.39
C GLU A 133 11.72 0.20 2.63
N ALA A 134 11.76 0.83 3.81
CA ALA A 134 11.81 0.13 5.09
C ALA A 134 10.83 0.77 6.07
N GLU A 135 10.69 0.20 7.27
CA GLU A 135 9.73 0.66 8.27
C GLU A 135 10.38 0.87 9.65
N LEU A 136 10.00 1.97 10.29
CA LEU A 136 10.25 2.26 11.70
C LEU A 136 8.95 2.51 12.46
N GLY A 137 8.89 1.97 13.66
CA GLY A 137 7.65 1.82 14.41
C GLY A 137 6.96 0.52 14.01
N GLN A 138 5.82 0.20 14.61
CA GLN A 138 5.07 -1.02 14.33
C GLN A 138 3.58 -0.72 14.31
N LEU A 139 2.94 -0.93 13.15
CA LEU A 139 1.51 -0.70 13.01
C LEU A 139 0.72 -1.87 13.60
N ALA A 140 -0.38 -1.55 14.30
CA ALA A 140 -1.37 -2.54 14.70
C ALA A 140 -2.18 -3.06 13.51
N GLY A 141 -2.90 -4.18 13.72
CA GLY A 141 -3.88 -4.71 12.78
C GLY A 141 -3.43 -5.97 12.05
N ILE A 142 -4.22 -6.33 11.04
CA ILE A 142 -4.02 -7.56 10.26
C ILE A 142 -3.92 -7.20 8.79
N GLU A 143 -2.80 -7.54 8.18
CA GLU A 143 -2.59 -7.45 6.74
C GLU A 143 -1.79 -8.67 6.27
N ASP A 144 -2.42 -9.54 5.50
CA ASP A 144 -1.85 -10.81 5.04
C ASP A 144 -1.26 -11.67 6.18
N ALA A 145 0.06 -11.79 6.20
CA ALA A 145 0.81 -12.54 7.21
C ALA A 145 1.22 -11.67 8.41
N VAL A 146 1.00 -10.36 8.35
CA VAL A 146 1.31 -9.42 9.42
C VAL A 146 0.14 -9.34 10.38
N HIS A 147 0.35 -9.73 11.65
CA HIS A 147 -0.63 -9.70 12.71
C HIS A 147 -0.01 -9.04 13.94
N VAL A 148 -0.35 -7.77 14.19
CA VAL A 148 0.14 -7.01 15.33
C VAL A 148 -1.04 -6.61 16.21
N LYS A 149 -0.99 -6.98 17.48
CA LYS A 149 -2.01 -6.54 18.45
C LYS A 149 -1.86 -5.05 18.74
N GLU A 150 -2.96 -4.41 19.13
CA GLU A 150 -2.96 -2.97 19.46
C GLU A 150 -1.97 -2.64 20.59
N GLU A 151 -1.80 -3.55 21.57
CA GLU A 151 -0.87 -3.43 22.69
C GLU A 151 0.62 -3.51 22.31
N ASP A 152 0.91 -4.14 21.15
CA ASP A 152 2.27 -4.32 20.62
C ASP A 152 2.63 -3.23 19.58
N ALA A 153 1.67 -2.36 19.22
CA ALA A 153 1.91 -1.27 18.26
C ALA A 153 2.80 -0.19 18.87
N LEU A 154 3.77 0.26 18.10
CA LEU A 154 4.73 1.28 18.52
C LEU A 154 4.76 2.44 17.52
N PHE A 155 4.55 3.66 18.00
CA PHE A 155 4.79 4.84 17.19
C PHE A 155 6.26 4.96 16.79
N THR A 156 6.51 5.51 15.61
CA THR A 156 7.88 5.82 15.19
C THR A 156 8.52 6.84 16.15
N ASP A 157 9.73 6.55 16.62
CA ASP A 157 10.57 7.50 17.32
C ASP A 157 11.30 8.40 16.32
N PRO A 158 10.97 9.71 16.24
CA PRO A 158 11.64 10.61 15.32
C PRO A 158 13.15 10.74 15.56
N GLY A 159 13.62 10.42 16.78
CA GLY A 159 15.04 10.43 17.12
C GLY A 159 15.88 9.40 16.36
N GLN A 160 15.26 8.36 15.84
CA GLN A 160 15.94 7.25 15.15
C GLN A 160 16.02 7.41 13.63
N VAL A 161 15.17 8.25 13.01
CA VAL A 161 14.98 8.24 11.54
C VAL A 161 16.20 8.66 10.76
N GLU A 162 16.99 9.63 11.25
CA GLU A 162 18.20 10.11 10.58
C GLU A 162 19.30 9.04 10.57
N ASP A 163 19.54 8.41 11.73
CA ASP A 163 20.50 7.31 11.86
C ASP A 163 20.09 6.13 11.01
N PHE A 164 18.82 5.75 11.05
CA PHE A 164 18.29 4.64 10.27
C PHE A 164 18.48 4.84 8.77
N VAL A 165 18.01 5.95 8.21
CA VAL A 165 18.12 6.25 6.78
C VAL A 165 19.58 6.33 6.34
N LYS A 166 20.44 6.99 7.12
CA LYS A 166 21.85 7.10 6.82
C LYS A 166 22.58 5.75 6.80
N ARG A 167 22.24 4.86 7.74
CA ARG A 167 22.92 3.56 7.89
C ARG A 167 22.40 2.52 6.92
N THR A 168 21.12 2.57 6.57
CA THR A 168 20.48 1.59 5.68
C THR A 168 20.61 1.97 4.21
N GLY A 169 20.57 3.26 3.89
CA GLY A 169 20.56 3.76 2.52
C GLY A 169 19.26 3.49 1.78
N VAL A 170 18.14 3.29 2.47
CA VAL A 170 16.82 3.11 1.85
C VAL A 170 16.31 4.39 1.18
N ASP A 171 15.42 4.26 0.21
CA ASP A 171 14.92 5.35 -0.64
C ASP A 171 13.64 5.99 -0.11
N SER A 172 12.92 5.30 0.77
CA SER A 172 11.73 5.78 1.46
C SER A 172 11.55 5.09 2.81
N LEU A 173 10.79 5.73 3.71
CA LEU A 173 10.57 5.23 5.06
C LEU A 173 9.08 5.23 5.41
N ALA A 174 8.56 4.05 5.72
CA ALA A 174 7.25 3.89 6.34
C ALA A 174 7.34 4.21 7.83
N ILE A 175 6.36 4.98 8.32
CA ILE A 175 6.28 5.41 9.72
C ILE A 175 4.92 5.09 10.33
N ALA A 176 4.94 4.74 11.62
CA ALA A 176 3.74 4.49 12.42
C ALA A 176 3.31 5.77 13.15
N ILE A 177 2.20 6.36 12.72
CA ILE A 177 1.63 7.58 13.28
C ILE A 177 0.18 7.42 13.74
N GLY A 178 -0.28 6.17 13.96
CA GLY A 178 -1.64 5.86 14.39
C GLY A 178 -2.57 5.37 13.28
N THR A 179 -2.03 5.02 12.12
CA THR A 179 -2.71 4.17 11.14
C THR A 179 -2.67 2.71 11.58
N SER A 180 -3.54 1.87 11.03
CA SER A 180 -3.64 0.46 11.37
C SER A 180 -4.03 -0.35 10.15
N HIS A 181 -3.54 -1.58 10.03
CA HIS A 181 -3.88 -2.49 8.95
C HIS A 181 -5.34 -2.98 9.04
N GLY A 182 -5.92 -3.37 7.90
CA GLY A 182 -7.29 -3.90 7.82
C GLY A 182 -8.38 -2.82 7.82
N ALA A 183 -9.64 -3.25 8.00
CA ALA A 183 -10.83 -2.40 7.91
C ALA A 183 -11.32 -1.85 9.27
N TYR A 184 -10.70 -2.24 10.37
CA TYR A 184 -11.08 -1.86 11.74
C TYR A 184 -9.96 -1.06 12.39
N LYS A 185 -9.78 0.17 11.92
CA LYS A 185 -8.62 1.02 12.33
C LYS A 185 -8.84 1.73 13.66
N PHE A 186 -10.09 1.89 14.07
CA PHE A 186 -10.47 2.60 15.31
C PHE A 186 -11.57 1.84 16.02
N LYS A 187 -11.64 1.96 17.35
CA LYS A 187 -12.74 1.41 18.15
C LYS A 187 -14.05 2.17 17.87
N PRO A 188 -15.22 1.51 18.01
CA PRO A 188 -16.50 2.18 17.88
C PRO A 188 -16.57 3.43 18.76
N GLY A 189 -16.98 4.56 18.17
CA GLY A 189 -17.07 5.85 18.86
C GLY A 189 -15.75 6.60 19.07
N GLN A 190 -14.61 6.01 18.72
CA GLN A 190 -13.34 6.69 18.72
C GLN A 190 -13.23 7.62 17.51
N LYS A 191 -12.78 8.86 17.73
CA LYS A 191 -12.47 9.78 16.62
C LYS A 191 -11.10 9.39 16.03
N PRO A 192 -10.99 9.21 14.70
CA PRO A 192 -9.70 9.03 14.05
C PRO A 192 -8.74 10.15 14.41
N GLN A 193 -7.53 9.80 14.81
CA GLN A 193 -6.50 10.77 15.16
C GLN A 193 -5.13 10.24 14.78
N LEU A 194 -4.43 10.95 13.90
CA LEU A 194 -3.05 10.66 13.53
C LEU A 194 -2.09 11.57 14.29
N ARG A 195 -0.93 11.05 14.65
CA ARG A 195 0.17 11.74 15.31
C ARG A 195 0.96 12.60 14.30
N PHE A 196 0.33 13.70 13.87
CA PHE A 196 0.96 14.64 12.95
C PHE A 196 2.20 15.32 13.55
N ASP A 197 2.29 15.39 14.88
CA ASP A 197 3.48 15.85 15.58
C ASP A 197 4.72 14.99 15.25
N ILE A 198 4.55 13.66 15.19
CA ILE A 198 5.62 12.73 14.77
C ILE A 198 6.00 12.99 13.29
N LEU A 199 5.01 13.08 12.39
CA LEU A 199 5.26 13.33 10.97
C LEU A 199 5.97 14.67 10.75
N GLU A 200 5.57 15.72 11.50
CA GLU A 200 6.22 17.03 11.43
C GLU A 200 7.68 16.97 11.86
N GLU A 201 7.97 16.28 12.96
CA GLU A 201 9.34 16.14 13.45
C GLU A 201 10.20 15.28 12.50
N VAL A 202 9.66 14.17 11.96
CA VAL A 202 10.33 13.36 10.95
C VAL A 202 10.63 14.18 9.69
N SER A 203 9.68 14.99 9.21
CA SER A 203 9.86 15.85 8.03
C SER A 203 10.95 16.91 8.24
N LYS A 204 11.10 17.42 9.46
CA LYS A 204 12.18 18.37 9.81
C LYS A 204 13.55 17.71 9.82
N ARG A 205 13.63 16.47 10.32
CA ARG A 205 14.88 15.70 10.40
C ARG A 205 15.33 15.13 9.06
N LEU A 206 14.39 14.80 8.20
CA LEU A 206 14.62 14.21 6.88
C LEU A 206 14.07 15.12 5.78
N PRO A 207 14.59 16.35 5.58
CA PRO A 207 14.08 17.26 4.57
C PRO A 207 14.29 16.70 3.17
N GLY A 208 13.21 16.64 2.36
CA GLY A 208 13.25 16.10 1.00
C GLY A 208 13.18 14.58 0.90
N PHE A 209 13.13 13.87 2.03
CA PHE A 209 13.08 12.41 2.04
C PHE A 209 11.63 11.89 2.01
N PRO A 210 11.31 10.90 1.14
CA PRO A 210 9.96 10.40 0.99
C PRO A 210 9.49 9.59 2.20
N ILE A 211 8.35 9.96 2.78
CA ILE A 211 7.68 9.24 3.84
C ILE A 211 6.50 8.45 3.27
N VAL A 212 6.22 7.29 3.86
CA VAL A 212 5.16 6.37 3.45
C VAL A 212 4.18 6.14 4.61
N LEU A 213 2.89 6.03 4.29
CA LEU A 213 1.87 5.61 5.24
C LEU A 213 1.25 4.27 4.82
N HIS A 214 1.42 3.28 5.68
CA HIS A 214 0.71 2.00 5.64
C HIS A 214 -0.59 2.07 6.45
N GLY A 215 -1.46 1.07 6.28
CA GLY A 215 -2.73 1.01 7.00
C GLY A 215 -3.63 2.22 6.76
N ALA A 216 -3.57 2.84 5.60
CA ALA A 216 -4.15 4.15 5.32
C ALA A 216 -5.47 4.12 4.53
N SER A 217 -6.04 2.96 4.21
CA SER A 217 -7.35 2.85 3.53
C SER A 217 -8.44 3.60 4.28
N SER A 218 -9.31 4.27 3.53
CA SER A 218 -10.39 5.10 4.07
C SER A 218 -11.60 4.28 4.56
N VAL A 219 -11.72 3.01 4.15
CA VAL A 219 -12.82 2.11 4.49
C VAL A 219 -14.16 2.78 4.18
N ILE A 220 -14.41 2.96 2.88
CA ILE A 220 -15.55 3.71 2.36
C ILE A 220 -16.88 3.17 2.94
N PRO A 221 -17.64 3.99 3.69
CA PRO A 221 -18.82 3.52 4.45
C PRO A 221 -19.91 2.92 3.58
N GLU A 222 -20.07 3.39 2.34
CA GLU A 222 -21.06 2.90 1.39
C GLU A 222 -20.81 1.45 1.01
N PHE A 223 -19.56 1.03 0.85
CA PHE A 223 -19.21 -0.36 0.58
C PHE A 223 -19.48 -1.25 1.79
N VAL A 224 -19.12 -0.80 2.99
CA VAL A 224 -19.40 -1.52 4.24
C VAL A 224 -20.91 -1.71 4.42
N LYS A 225 -21.70 -0.66 4.21
CA LYS A 225 -23.16 -0.71 4.26
C LYS A 225 -23.71 -1.71 3.24
N THR A 226 -23.23 -1.67 2.01
CA THR A 226 -23.65 -2.59 0.94
C THR A 226 -23.32 -4.04 1.30
N ILE A 227 -22.10 -4.30 1.78
CA ILE A 227 -21.69 -5.64 2.22
C ILE A 227 -22.64 -6.16 3.29
N ASN A 228 -22.94 -5.36 4.32
CA ASN A 228 -23.82 -5.77 5.41
C ASN A 228 -25.27 -5.97 4.94
N GLN A 229 -25.77 -5.13 4.03
CA GLN A 229 -27.10 -5.25 3.45
C GLN A 229 -27.28 -6.56 2.66
N TYR A 230 -26.24 -7.02 1.98
CA TYR A 230 -26.27 -8.22 1.14
C TYR A 230 -25.58 -9.43 1.78
N GLY A 231 -25.82 -9.63 3.08
CA GLY A 231 -25.45 -10.84 3.82
C GLY A 231 -24.01 -10.88 4.33
N GLY A 232 -23.31 -9.75 4.38
CA GLY A 232 -22.06 -9.61 5.09
C GLY A 232 -22.25 -9.30 6.58
N ASN A 233 -21.16 -9.30 7.31
CA ASN A 233 -21.12 -8.93 8.74
C ASN A 233 -19.86 -8.16 9.04
N MET A 234 -19.87 -6.85 8.81
CA MET A 234 -18.77 -5.93 9.07
C MET A 234 -19.26 -4.78 9.97
N PRO A 235 -19.55 -5.05 11.25
CA PRO A 235 -19.93 -3.99 12.18
C PRO A 235 -18.74 -3.09 12.45
N ASP A 236 -18.98 -1.78 12.58
CA ASP A 236 -18.00 -0.81 13.08
C ASP A 236 -16.68 -0.70 12.28
N ALA A 237 -16.68 -1.11 11.00
CA ALA A 237 -15.52 -0.91 10.13
C ALA A 237 -15.33 0.59 9.84
N ILE A 238 -14.17 1.15 10.22
CA ILE A 238 -13.83 2.57 10.11
C ILE A 238 -12.37 2.70 9.65
N GLY A 239 -12.15 3.56 8.66
CA GLY A 239 -10.82 3.85 8.11
C GLY A 239 -10.29 5.24 8.43
N ILE A 240 -9.25 5.65 7.70
CA ILE A 240 -8.62 6.96 7.86
C ILE A 240 -9.40 8.01 7.03
N PRO A 241 -9.83 9.13 7.61
CA PRO A 241 -10.46 10.21 6.86
C PRO A 241 -9.53 10.78 5.79
N GLU A 242 -10.04 10.97 4.57
CA GLU A 242 -9.27 11.49 3.43
C GLU A 242 -8.59 12.83 3.73
N GLU A 243 -9.22 13.71 4.51
CA GLU A 243 -8.64 15.01 4.88
C GLU A 243 -7.37 14.87 5.70
N MET A 244 -7.23 13.78 6.49
CA MET A 244 -5.99 13.48 7.20
C MET A 244 -4.91 13.01 6.24
N LEU A 245 -5.25 12.20 5.22
CA LEU A 245 -4.34 11.75 4.18
C LEU A 245 -3.86 12.93 3.32
N LYS A 246 -4.77 13.83 2.91
CA LYS A 246 -4.44 15.07 2.21
C LYS A 246 -3.50 15.97 3.03
N LYS A 247 -3.72 16.07 4.34
CA LYS A 247 -2.83 16.81 5.24
C LYS A 247 -1.46 16.16 5.30
N ALA A 248 -1.38 14.84 5.47
CA ALA A 248 -0.11 14.10 5.51
C ALA A 248 0.71 14.26 4.23
N ALA A 249 0.06 14.17 3.06
CA ALA A 249 0.71 14.35 1.77
C ALA A 249 1.34 15.73 1.59
N LYS A 250 0.76 16.80 2.16
CA LYS A 250 1.33 18.16 2.15
C LYS A 250 2.55 18.32 3.06
N MET A 251 2.85 17.35 3.90
CA MET A 251 3.99 17.42 4.82
C MET A 251 5.24 16.72 4.29
N ALA A 252 5.19 15.42 4.02
CA ALA A 252 6.31 14.67 3.43
C ALA A 252 5.85 13.30 2.90
N VAL A 253 4.58 12.95 3.06
CA VAL A 253 4.07 11.66 2.65
C VAL A 253 3.97 11.60 1.13
N CYS A 254 4.75 10.72 0.52
CA CYS A 254 4.85 10.54 -0.93
C CYS A 254 4.15 9.28 -1.44
N LYS A 255 3.85 8.33 -0.55
CA LYS A 255 3.16 7.07 -0.85
C LYS A 255 2.11 6.79 0.20
N ILE A 256 0.93 6.36 -0.23
CA ILE A 256 -0.17 5.91 0.64
C ILE A 256 -0.61 4.52 0.19
N ASN A 257 -0.56 3.55 1.11
CA ASN A 257 -0.98 2.18 0.85
C ASN A 257 -2.50 2.03 0.95
N ILE A 258 -3.09 1.42 -0.08
CA ILE A 258 -4.53 1.19 -0.19
C ILE A 258 -4.77 -0.27 -0.58
N ASP A 259 -5.41 -1.03 0.29
CA ASP A 259 -5.82 -2.41 0.07
C ASP A 259 -7.28 -2.64 0.45
N SER A 260 -7.68 -2.31 1.67
CA SER A 260 -9.03 -2.58 2.18
C SER A 260 -10.12 -1.97 1.31
N ASP A 261 -9.93 -0.77 0.77
CA ASP A 261 -10.94 -0.11 -0.07
C ASP A 261 -11.22 -0.89 -1.35
N LEU A 262 -10.19 -1.45 -2.00
CA LEU A 262 -10.33 -2.28 -3.20
C LEU A 262 -11.08 -3.59 -2.92
N ARG A 263 -10.73 -4.24 -1.80
CA ARG A 263 -11.40 -5.46 -1.34
C ARG A 263 -12.88 -5.20 -1.02
N LEU A 264 -13.17 -4.08 -0.37
CA LEU A 264 -14.54 -3.66 -0.04
C LEU A 264 -15.34 -3.34 -1.29
N ALA A 265 -14.80 -2.58 -2.23
CA ALA A 265 -15.44 -2.24 -3.50
C ALA A 265 -15.83 -3.51 -4.28
N MET A 266 -14.87 -4.43 -4.46
CA MET A 266 -15.11 -5.70 -5.14
C MET A 266 -16.18 -6.53 -4.41
N THR A 267 -16.03 -6.74 -3.09
CA THR A 267 -16.92 -7.58 -2.30
C THR A 267 -18.36 -7.02 -2.27
N ALA A 268 -18.50 -5.71 -2.09
CA ALA A 268 -19.80 -5.03 -2.09
C ALA A 268 -20.52 -5.21 -3.44
N SER A 269 -19.80 -4.96 -4.54
CA SER A 269 -20.36 -5.08 -5.89
C SER A 269 -20.77 -6.52 -6.21
N VAL A 270 -19.93 -7.51 -5.94
CA VAL A 270 -20.23 -8.93 -6.20
C VAL A 270 -21.42 -9.41 -5.36
N ARG A 271 -21.44 -9.11 -4.05
CA ARG A 271 -22.56 -9.49 -3.18
C ARG A 271 -23.87 -8.91 -3.64
N LYS A 272 -23.91 -7.60 -3.92
CA LYS A 272 -25.09 -6.90 -4.42
C LYS A 272 -25.56 -7.53 -5.72
N TYR A 273 -24.66 -7.68 -6.69
CA TYR A 273 -25.00 -8.22 -8.01
C TYR A 273 -25.65 -9.61 -7.93
N LEU A 274 -25.04 -10.54 -7.21
CA LEU A 274 -25.52 -11.92 -7.09
C LEU A 274 -26.86 -12.00 -6.33
N ALA A 275 -27.07 -11.15 -5.34
CA ALA A 275 -28.35 -11.08 -4.62
C ALA A 275 -29.50 -10.53 -5.49
N GLU A 276 -29.21 -9.53 -6.32
CA GLU A 276 -30.20 -8.92 -7.21
C GLU A 276 -30.43 -9.75 -8.49
N ASN A 277 -29.49 -10.63 -8.86
CA ASN A 277 -29.53 -11.45 -10.07
C ASN A 277 -29.25 -12.93 -9.76
N PRO A 278 -30.12 -13.62 -8.99
CA PRO A 278 -29.82 -14.95 -8.46
C PRO A 278 -29.68 -16.05 -9.53
N ALA A 279 -30.13 -15.81 -10.76
CA ALA A 279 -30.01 -16.75 -11.88
C ALA A 279 -28.70 -16.55 -12.68
N HIS A 280 -27.94 -15.49 -12.41
CA HIS A 280 -26.72 -15.21 -13.15
C HIS A 280 -25.53 -15.97 -12.54
N PHE A 281 -24.73 -16.61 -13.41
CA PHE A 281 -23.57 -17.43 -13.00
C PHE A 281 -22.32 -17.20 -13.85
N ASP A 282 -22.38 -16.34 -14.89
CA ASP A 282 -21.21 -15.98 -15.68
C ASP A 282 -20.34 -14.97 -14.90
N PRO A 283 -19.06 -15.31 -14.61
CA PRO A 283 -18.16 -14.42 -13.87
C PRO A 283 -18.06 -12.99 -14.45
N ARG A 284 -18.14 -12.85 -15.76
CA ARG A 284 -18.07 -11.54 -16.43
C ARG A 284 -19.22 -10.61 -15.99
N GLN A 285 -20.37 -11.18 -15.65
CA GLN A 285 -21.56 -10.41 -15.25
C GLN A 285 -21.42 -9.79 -13.85
N TYR A 286 -20.73 -10.45 -12.90
CA TYR A 286 -20.55 -9.93 -11.54
C TYR A 286 -19.15 -9.36 -11.27
N LEU A 287 -18.13 -9.78 -12.00
CA LEU A 287 -16.79 -9.20 -11.89
C LEU A 287 -16.63 -7.90 -12.70
N GLY A 288 -17.36 -7.75 -13.81
CA GLY A 288 -17.40 -6.49 -14.57
C GLY A 288 -17.82 -5.29 -13.74
N PRO A 289 -19.01 -5.32 -13.08
CA PRO A 289 -19.42 -4.27 -12.14
C PRO A 289 -18.44 -4.09 -10.97
N ALA A 290 -17.81 -5.16 -10.48
CA ALA A 290 -16.80 -5.07 -9.41
C ALA A 290 -15.56 -4.30 -9.87
N ARG A 291 -15.07 -4.52 -11.10
CA ARG A 291 -13.99 -3.73 -11.72
C ARG A 291 -14.36 -2.24 -11.83
N THR A 292 -15.59 -1.93 -12.22
CA THR A 292 -16.09 -0.56 -12.28
C THR A 292 -16.07 0.09 -10.90
N ALA A 293 -16.56 -0.61 -9.87
CA ALA A 293 -16.56 -0.10 -8.50
C ALA A 293 -15.15 0.13 -7.91
N ILE A 294 -14.14 -0.59 -8.41
CA ILE A 294 -12.72 -0.36 -8.05
C ILE A 294 -12.19 0.87 -8.76
N LYS A 295 -12.57 1.08 -10.01
CA LYS A 295 -12.15 2.22 -10.82
C LYS A 295 -12.69 3.55 -10.25
N ASP A 296 -14.00 3.59 -9.88
CA ASP A 296 -14.72 4.76 -9.35
C ASP A 296 -14.22 5.16 -7.96
#